data_d7fb3020479f15d7015f223fbc9bed7c
#
_entry.id   d7fb3020479f15d7015f223fbc9bed7c
#
_cell.length_a   1.000
_cell.length_b   1.000
_cell.length_c   1.000
_cell.angle_alpha   90.00
_cell.angle_beta   90.00
_cell.angle_gamma   90.00
#
_symmetry.space_group_name_H-M   'P 1'
#
loop_
_entity.id
_entity.type
_entity.pdbx_description
1 polymer ?
#
loop_
_entity_poly.entity_id
_entity_poly.type
_entity_poly.pdbx_seq_one_letter_code
_entity_poly.pdbx_strand_id
1 'polypeptide(L)'
;KMLGISSHGHKVNFCKFTNETRNGIEDATDYSGQTYIAAINGACAGGGYELALACDNLILVDDGATAVSLPELPLLAVLPGTGGLTRLADKRMVRRDHADYFCTIEEGIKGKRAKDWNLVDELVTASNFEASVQQRAEQAADKNSHMRGDKGIELTPLTRSFKENEISYNNINVVIDRNLAVATITINAPSNPVPNDVNTIYDQGVDFWPLALARELDDLILHLRFNEVEIGTWLFKSRGDASLVTAADHVLIDNAEFWLVRETTLYLKRVLKRIDVSARTLIAAIEPGSCFVGTLLEFVLACDQSMMLDGQFEDDETPAATIAMTAMNFGFYPMVNDLTRLQSRFLAKPEHLDTLRELGEESIDAEQADSFGL
;
A
#
# COMPACT_ATOMS: atom_id res chain seq x y z
N LYS A 1 3.55 17.86 20.09
CA LYS A 1 2.85 17.14 21.18
C LYS A 1 2.98 15.61 21.02
N MET A 2 2.73 15.06 19.83
CA MET A 2 2.80 13.61 19.58
C MET A 2 4.14 12.96 19.96
N LEU A 3 5.27 13.60 19.59
CA LEU A 3 6.62 13.13 19.91
C LEU A 3 6.92 13.02 21.43
N GLY A 4 6.20 13.78 22.26
CA GLY A 4 6.43 13.80 23.70
C GLY A 4 5.59 12.82 24.53
N ILE A 5 4.50 12.31 23.99
CA ILE A 5 3.49 11.54 24.74
C ILE A 5 3.27 10.11 24.26
N SER A 6 3.72 9.77 23.05
CA SER A 6 3.51 8.44 22.48
C SER A 6 4.72 7.53 22.66
N SER A 7 4.49 6.22 22.71
CA SER A 7 5.56 5.22 22.73
C SER A 7 6.42 5.30 21.47
N HIS A 8 7.60 4.68 21.50
CA HIS A 8 8.48 4.61 20.33
C HIS A 8 7.78 3.92 19.14
N GLY A 9 7.06 2.83 19.39
CA GLY A 9 6.28 2.12 18.36
C GLY A 9 5.23 2.99 17.69
N HIS A 10 4.50 3.80 18.44
CA HIS A 10 3.52 4.75 17.87
C HIS A 10 4.18 5.81 16.98
N LYS A 11 5.36 6.32 17.37
CA LYS A 11 6.10 7.30 16.56
C LYS A 11 6.51 6.72 15.21
N VAL A 12 7.06 5.51 15.22
CA VAL A 12 7.46 4.79 13.99
C VAL A 12 6.26 4.52 13.11
N ASN A 13 5.17 4.00 13.67
CA ASN A 13 3.95 3.71 12.89
C ASN A 13 3.32 4.98 12.32
N PHE A 14 3.34 6.09 13.05
CA PHE A 14 2.87 7.37 12.54
C PHE A 14 3.68 7.84 11.32
N CYS A 15 5.02 7.78 11.40
CA CYS A 15 5.88 8.15 10.26
C CYS A 15 5.60 7.26 9.04
N LYS A 16 5.45 5.94 9.24
CA LYS A 16 5.09 5.00 8.17
C LYS A 16 3.74 5.34 7.56
N PHE A 17 2.70 5.49 8.36
CA PHE A 17 1.35 5.82 7.89
C PHE A 17 1.32 7.11 7.07
N THR A 18 1.97 8.17 7.55
CA THR A 18 2.02 9.44 6.81
C THR A 18 2.76 9.31 5.49
N ASN A 19 3.85 8.54 5.43
CA ASN A 19 4.57 8.30 4.17
C ASN A 19 3.78 7.40 3.22
N GLU A 20 3.13 6.35 3.71
CA GLU A 20 2.23 5.49 2.93
C GLU A 20 1.07 6.28 2.31
N THR A 21 0.49 7.25 3.05
CA THR A 21 -0.55 8.14 2.52
C THR A 21 -0.02 8.99 1.37
N ARG A 22 1.19 9.52 1.48
CA ARG A 22 1.84 10.29 0.40
C ARG A 22 2.17 9.42 -0.81
N ASN A 23 2.67 8.21 -0.60
CA ASN A 23 2.88 7.24 -1.67
C ASN A 23 1.55 6.88 -2.36
N GLY A 24 0.45 6.83 -1.61
CA GLY A 24 -0.89 6.62 -2.17
C GLY A 24 -1.37 7.76 -3.07
N ILE A 25 -0.99 9.01 -2.78
CA ILE A 25 -1.24 10.18 -3.65
C ILE A 25 -0.49 10.00 -4.98
N GLU A 26 0.81 9.68 -4.91
CA GLU A 26 1.64 9.46 -6.10
C GLU A 26 1.14 8.25 -6.92
N ASP A 27 0.81 7.15 -6.26
CA ASP A 27 0.22 5.97 -6.89
C ASP A 27 -1.09 6.29 -7.62
N ALA A 28 -1.95 7.14 -7.03
CA ALA A 28 -3.19 7.58 -7.67
C ALA A 28 -2.95 8.47 -8.90
N THR A 29 -1.91 9.28 -8.89
CA THR A 29 -1.48 10.04 -10.07
C THR A 29 -1.01 9.11 -11.19
N ASP A 30 -0.14 8.16 -10.87
CA ASP A 30 0.50 7.31 -11.86
C ASP A 30 -0.45 6.29 -12.48
N TYR A 31 -1.41 5.76 -11.71
CA TYR A 31 -2.23 4.61 -12.14
C TYR A 31 -3.73 4.89 -12.22
N SER A 32 -4.26 5.86 -11.44
CA SER A 32 -5.71 6.16 -11.41
C SER A 32 -6.06 7.45 -12.16
N GLY A 33 -5.08 8.12 -12.79
CA GLY A 33 -5.28 9.36 -13.56
C GLY A 33 -5.75 10.54 -12.72
N GLN A 34 -5.51 10.54 -11.41
CA GLN A 34 -5.81 11.66 -10.53
C GLN A 34 -4.69 12.70 -10.60
N THR A 35 -5.02 13.96 -10.35
CA THR A 35 -4.05 15.05 -10.27
C THR A 35 -4.23 15.79 -8.96
N TYR A 36 -3.17 15.93 -8.20
CA TYR A 36 -3.16 16.61 -6.91
C TYR A 36 -2.42 17.95 -7.01
N ILE A 37 -3.04 19.00 -6.54
CA ILE A 37 -2.51 20.36 -6.58
C ILE A 37 -2.34 20.87 -5.15
N ALA A 38 -1.12 21.26 -4.79
CA ALA A 38 -0.85 21.93 -3.53
C ALA A 38 -0.90 23.45 -3.73
N ALA A 39 -1.94 24.07 -3.19
CA ALA A 39 -2.12 25.53 -3.19
C ALA A 39 -1.56 26.13 -1.89
N ILE A 40 -0.35 26.71 -1.95
CA ILE A 40 0.41 27.14 -0.78
C ILE A 40 0.23 28.64 -0.57
N ASN A 41 -0.55 28.98 0.47
CA ASN A 41 -0.84 30.35 0.88
C ASN A 41 -0.50 30.53 2.37
N GLY A 42 0.76 30.80 2.68
CA GLY A 42 1.30 30.89 4.03
C GLY A 42 2.50 29.95 4.26
N ALA A 43 2.93 29.80 5.49
CA ALA A 43 4.05 28.92 5.84
C ALA A 43 3.70 27.44 5.60
N CYS A 44 4.41 26.79 4.69
CA CYS A 44 4.29 25.36 4.39
C CYS A 44 5.56 24.66 4.85
N ALA A 45 5.54 24.11 6.07
CA ALA A 45 6.73 23.65 6.76
C ALA A 45 6.63 22.17 7.17
N GLY A 46 7.76 21.47 7.19
CA GLY A 46 7.89 20.11 7.68
C GLY A 46 6.93 19.14 7.02
N GLY A 47 6.17 18.40 7.82
CA GLY A 47 5.16 17.45 7.33
C GLY A 47 4.12 18.01 6.37
N GLY A 48 3.80 19.31 6.48
CA GLY A 48 2.92 20.00 5.52
C GLY A 48 3.59 20.15 4.15
N TYR A 49 4.84 20.52 4.11
CA TYR A 49 5.58 20.61 2.84
C TYR A 49 5.89 19.21 2.28
N GLU A 50 6.17 18.21 3.13
CA GLU A 50 6.32 16.84 2.68
C GLU A 50 5.05 16.28 2.01
N LEU A 51 3.85 16.69 2.49
CA LEU A 51 2.58 16.38 1.82
C LEU A 51 2.48 17.09 0.47
N ALA A 52 2.81 18.38 0.41
CA ALA A 52 2.83 19.14 -0.84
C ALA A 52 3.77 18.53 -1.87
N LEU A 53 4.96 18.04 -1.46
CA LEU A 53 5.91 17.35 -2.34
C LEU A 53 5.36 16.07 -2.98
N ALA A 54 4.37 15.42 -2.37
CA ALA A 54 3.69 14.27 -2.96
C ALA A 54 2.71 14.68 -4.09
N CYS A 55 2.26 15.93 -4.13
CA CYS A 55 1.38 16.45 -5.17
C CYS A 55 2.09 16.62 -6.52
N ASP A 56 1.30 16.79 -7.58
CA ASP A 56 1.79 16.91 -8.96
C ASP A 56 2.18 18.34 -9.31
N ASN A 57 1.46 19.31 -8.73
CA ASN A 57 1.71 20.73 -8.97
C ASN A 57 1.68 21.51 -7.66
N LEU A 58 2.70 22.32 -7.41
CA LEU A 58 2.85 23.15 -6.22
C LEU A 58 2.79 24.62 -6.64
N ILE A 59 1.75 25.32 -6.22
CA ILE A 59 1.52 26.75 -6.50
C ILE A 59 1.79 27.54 -5.22
N LEU A 60 2.75 28.45 -5.26
CA LEU A 60 3.14 29.29 -4.13
C LEU A 60 2.68 30.73 -4.33
N VAL A 61 2.06 31.32 -3.31
CA VAL A 61 1.79 32.78 -3.30
C VAL A 61 3.10 33.56 -3.18
N ASP A 62 3.29 34.54 -4.06
CA ASP A 62 4.39 35.49 -3.99
C ASP A 62 3.96 36.75 -3.26
N ASP A 63 3.95 36.68 -1.94
CA ASP A 63 3.57 37.80 -1.02
C ASP A 63 4.73 38.30 -0.14
N GLY A 64 5.94 37.73 -0.38
CA GLY A 64 7.12 38.04 0.41
C GLY A 64 7.16 37.38 1.81
N ALA A 65 6.05 36.75 2.25
CA ALA A 65 5.93 36.08 3.55
C ALA A 65 5.84 34.56 3.41
N THR A 66 5.10 34.09 2.42
CA THR A 66 4.88 32.65 2.17
C THR A 66 6.18 31.94 1.82
N ALA A 67 6.44 30.82 2.52
CA ALA A 67 7.67 30.05 2.40
C ALA A 67 7.41 28.54 2.46
N VAL A 68 8.30 27.78 1.85
CA VAL A 68 8.39 26.33 2.03
C VAL A 68 9.63 26.00 2.85
N SER A 69 9.57 24.99 3.74
CA SER A 69 10.72 24.60 4.56
C SER A 69 10.65 23.15 5.03
N LEU A 70 11.81 22.56 5.30
CA LEU A 70 11.97 21.29 6.02
C LEU A 70 12.85 21.54 7.26
N PRO A 71 12.30 22.16 8.31
CA PRO A 71 13.07 22.67 9.43
C PRO A 71 13.25 21.63 10.56
N GLU A 72 13.08 20.35 10.26
CA GLU A 72 13.17 19.27 11.25
C GLU A 72 14.56 19.19 11.89
N LEU A 73 15.61 19.40 11.12
CA LEU A 73 16.98 19.34 11.65
C LEU A 73 17.26 20.47 12.63
N PRO A 74 17.07 21.76 12.30
CA PRO A 74 17.36 22.84 13.23
C PRO A 74 16.41 22.91 14.44
N LEU A 75 15.12 22.50 14.29
CA LEU A 75 14.14 22.60 15.36
C LEU A 75 14.03 21.35 16.22
N LEU A 76 14.28 20.15 15.65
CA LEU A 76 13.99 18.87 16.33
C LEU A 76 15.22 17.94 16.38
N ALA A 77 16.34 18.32 15.77
CA ALA A 77 17.53 17.49 15.62
C ALA A 77 17.25 16.10 14.98
N VAL A 78 16.26 16.05 14.06
CA VAL A 78 15.93 14.86 13.29
C VAL A 78 15.85 15.21 11.80
N LEU A 79 16.01 14.21 10.94
CA LEU A 79 15.81 14.39 9.51
C LEU A 79 14.32 14.40 9.15
N PRO A 80 13.92 15.06 8.05
CA PRO A 80 12.58 14.92 7.47
C PRO A 80 12.31 13.45 7.10
N GLY A 81 11.65 12.72 7.98
CA GLY A 81 11.56 11.24 7.95
C GLY A 81 10.33 10.68 7.23
N THR A 82 9.45 11.54 6.69
CA THR A 82 8.23 11.09 6.02
C THR A 82 8.26 11.33 4.50
N GLY A 83 9.44 11.14 3.90
CA GLY A 83 9.65 11.12 2.45
C GLY A 83 10.05 12.45 1.82
N GLY A 84 10.26 13.51 2.62
CA GLY A 84 10.63 14.83 2.10
C GLY A 84 11.98 14.85 1.40
N LEU A 85 13.01 14.25 2.01
CA LEU A 85 14.35 14.20 1.44
C LEU A 85 14.40 13.45 0.09
N THR A 86 13.73 12.30 0.02
CA THR A 86 13.63 11.51 -1.21
C THR A 86 12.95 12.32 -2.31
N ARG A 87 11.82 12.96 -2.01
CA ARG A 87 11.07 13.74 -2.99
C ARG A 87 11.82 15.00 -3.46
N LEU A 88 12.61 15.63 -2.59
CA LEU A 88 13.49 16.73 -3.03
C LEU A 88 14.51 16.26 -4.08
N ALA A 89 15.17 15.12 -3.84
CA ALA A 89 16.19 14.60 -4.73
C ALA A 89 15.59 13.94 -5.99
N ASP A 90 14.66 13.00 -5.82
CA ASP A 90 14.25 12.09 -6.90
C ASP A 90 13.05 12.63 -7.69
N LYS A 91 12.10 13.27 -7.04
CA LYS A 91 10.91 13.81 -7.72
C LYS A 91 11.10 15.25 -8.19
N ARG A 92 11.61 16.10 -7.30
CA ARG A 92 11.82 17.54 -7.61
C ARG A 92 13.16 17.83 -8.29
N MET A 93 14.08 16.89 -8.31
CA MET A 93 15.42 17.04 -8.91
C MET A 93 16.14 18.28 -8.39
N VAL A 94 15.96 18.58 -7.11
CA VAL A 94 16.67 19.68 -6.47
C VAL A 94 18.15 19.37 -6.41
N ARG A 95 18.99 20.32 -6.84
CA ARG A 95 20.46 20.18 -6.77
C ARG A 95 20.89 19.89 -5.32
N ARG A 96 21.76 18.91 -5.11
CA ARG A 96 22.09 18.39 -3.77
C ARG A 96 22.53 19.45 -2.78
N ASP A 97 23.40 20.37 -3.18
CA ASP A 97 23.85 21.47 -2.33
C ASP A 97 22.69 22.41 -1.91
N HIS A 98 21.71 22.62 -2.80
CA HIS A 98 20.50 23.35 -2.45
C HIS A 98 19.61 22.56 -1.49
N ALA A 99 19.48 21.25 -1.68
CA ALA A 99 18.72 20.39 -0.77
C ALA A 99 19.34 20.34 0.62
N ASP A 100 20.68 20.19 0.71
CA ASP A 100 21.43 20.19 1.97
C ASP A 100 21.22 21.52 2.71
N TYR A 101 21.42 22.64 2.02
CA TYR A 101 21.17 23.97 2.62
C TYR A 101 19.71 24.13 3.06
N PHE A 102 18.77 23.76 2.21
CA PHE A 102 17.33 23.89 2.48
C PHE A 102 16.89 23.14 3.74
N CYS A 103 17.45 21.96 4.00
CA CYS A 103 17.15 21.16 5.18
C CYS A 103 17.81 21.65 6.46
N THR A 104 18.73 22.62 6.37
CA THR A 104 19.47 23.17 7.54
C THR A 104 18.97 24.53 8.01
N ILE A 105 18.00 25.14 7.31
CA ILE A 105 17.46 26.45 7.64
C ILE A 105 16.06 26.34 8.21
N GLU A 106 15.72 27.23 9.14
CA GLU A 106 14.39 27.28 9.78
C GLU A 106 13.40 28.11 8.95
N GLU A 107 13.84 29.26 8.44
CA GLU A 107 12.97 30.27 7.76
C GLU A 107 12.42 29.78 6.41
N GLY A 108 13.01 28.78 5.83
CA GLY A 108 12.64 28.25 4.53
C GLY A 108 13.03 29.17 3.35
N ILE A 109 12.51 28.82 2.19
CA ILE A 109 12.78 29.51 0.92
C ILE A 109 11.49 30.08 0.36
N LYS A 110 11.54 31.33 -0.16
CA LYS A 110 10.42 32.11 -0.63
C LYS A 110 10.55 32.51 -2.10
N GLY A 111 9.43 32.90 -2.68
CA GLY A 111 9.32 33.60 -3.94
C GLY A 111 10.14 32.97 -5.08
N LYS A 112 10.77 33.80 -5.89
CA LYS A 112 11.55 33.36 -7.06
C LYS A 112 12.59 32.29 -6.74
N ARG A 113 13.25 32.38 -5.58
CA ARG A 113 14.28 31.41 -5.18
C ARG A 113 13.68 30.00 -4.98
N ALA A 114 12.45 29.89 -4.43
CA ALA A 114 11.76 28.61 -4.29
C ALA A 114 11.50 27.97 -5.66
N LYS A 115 11.08 28.76 -6.64
CA LYS A 115 10.86 28.30 -8.01
C LYS A 115 12.19 27.92 -8.70
N ASP A 116 13.20 28.79 -8.62
CA ASP A 116 14.50 28.56 -9.26
C ASP A 116 15.22 27.29 -8.72
N TRP A 117 14.89 26.88 -7.50
CA TRP A 117 15.43 25.66 -6.87
C TRP A 117 14.52 24.44 -7.04
N ASN A 118 13.46 24.52 -7.86
CA ASN A 118 12.48 23.46 -8.06
C ASN A 118 11.72 23.05 -6.79
N LEU A 119 11.71 23.87 -5.75
CA LEU A 119 10.93 23.59 -4.54
C LEU A 119 9.44 23.74 -4.78
N VAL A 120 9.04 24.60 -5.73
CA VAL A 120 7.65 24.78 -6.20
C VAL A 120 7.64 24.94 -7.72
N ASP A 121 6.46 24.70 -8.32
CA ASP A 121 6.30 24.78 -9.78
C ASP A 121 5.95 26.18 -10.24
N GLU A 122 5.09 26.87 -9.50
CA GLU A 122 4.54 28.16 -9.89
C GLU A 122 4.60 29.18 -8.76
N LEU A 123 4.81 30.44 -9.18
CA LEU A 123 4.65 31.61 -8.32
C LEU A 123 3.47 32.44 -8.84
N VAL A 124 2.59 32.82 -7.95
CA VAL A 124 1.38 33.59 -8.28
C VAL A 124 1.20 34.70 -7.28
N THR A 125 0.90 35.91 -7.76
CA THR A 125 0.57 37.04 -6.87
C THR A 125 -0.68 36.74 -6.04
N ALA A 126 -0.77 37.31 -4.84
CA ALA A 126 -1.90 37.10 -3.94
C ALA A 126 -3.26 37.43 -4.61
N SER A 127 -3.30 38.45 -5.47
CA SER A 127 -4.52 38.83 -6.19
C SER A 127 -5.00 37.81 -7.22
N ASN A 128 -4.11 36.99 -7.76
CA ASN A 128 -4.42 36.04 -8.82
C ASN A 128 -4.43 34.58 -8.33
N PHE A 129 -4.16 34.35 -7.04
CA PHE A 129 -3.94 33.01 -6.51
C PHE A 129 -5.14 32.08 -6.71
N GLU A 130 -6.33 32.50 -6.26
CA GLU A 130 -7.54 31.66 -6.39
C GLU A 130 -7.88 31.35 -7.84
N ALA A 131 -7.79 32.35 -8.73
CA ALA A 131 -8.06 32.15 -10.15
C ALA A 131 -7.07 31.22 -10.80
N SER A 132 -5.79 31.30 -10.43
CA SER A 132 -4.75 30.40 -10.94
C SER A 132 -4.92 28.96 -10.45
N VAL A 133 -5.27 28.77 -9.18
CA VAL A 133 -5.55 27.44 -8.61
C VAL A 133 -6.76 26.81 -9.31
N GLN A 134 -7.85 27.58 -9.48
CA GLN A 134 -9.03 27.12 -10.18
C GLN A 134 -8.71 26.74 -11.63
N GLN A 135 -7.98 27.57 -12.36
CA GLN A 135 -7.58 27.28 -13.73
C GLN A 135 -6.77 25.98 -13.84
N ARG A 136 -5.84 25.73 -12.90
CA ARG A 136 -5.06 24.49 -12.88
C ARG A 136 -5.93 23.29 -12.57
N ALA A 137 -6.88 23.41 -11.65
CA ALA A 137 -7.81 22.34 -11.33
C ALA A 137 -8.71 21.98 -12.53
N GLU A 138 -9.22 22.98 -13.25
CA GLU A 138 -10.01 22.79 -14.47
C GLU A 138 -9.19 22.08 -15.56
N GLN A 139 -7.96 22.54 -15.83
CA GLN A 139 -7.06 21.90 -16.79
C GLN A 139 -6.74 20.44 -16.42
N ALA A 140 -6.52 20.14 -15.15
CA ALA A 140 -6.31 18.78 -14.67
C ALA A 140 -7.57 17.92 -14.84
N ALA A 141 -8.74 18.47 -14.52
CA ALA A 141 -10.03 17.81 -14.69
C ALA A 141 -10.31 17.45 -16.16
N ASP A 142 -10.04 18.38 -17.09
CA ASP A 142 -10.23 18.15 -18.52
C ASP A 142 -9.27 17.08 -19.04
N LYS A 143 -8.00 17.13 -18.65
CA LYS A 143 -6.99 16.14 -19.03
C LYS A 143 -7.38 14.72 -18.65
N ASN A 144 -7.98 14.57 -17.46
CA ASN A 144 -8.28 13.26 -16.88
C ASN A 144 -9.76 12.84 -17.05
N SER A 145 -10.55 13.59 -17.80
CA SER A 145 -12.00 13.33 -17.98
C SER A 145 -12.30 11.91 -18.53
N HIS A 146 -11.44 11.39 -19.40
CA HIS A 146 -11.56 10.05 -19.98
C HIS A 146 -11.32 8.89 -19.02
N MET A 147 -10.68 9.16 -17.86
CA MET A 147 -10.40 8.16 -16.84
C MET A 147 -11.56 7.94 -15.86
N ARG A 148 -12.61 8.75 -15.95
CA ARG A 148 -13.74 8.70 -15.03
C ARG A 148 -14.75 7.66 -15.49
N GLY A 149 -15.21 6.81 -14.56
CA GLY A 149 -16.43 6.05 -14.73
C GLY A 149 -17.66 6.95 -14.57
N ASP A 150 -18.79 6.54 -15.17
CA ASP A 150 -20.05 7.32 -15.10
C ASP A 150 -20.63 7.38 -13.68
N LYS A 151 -20.37 6.35 -12.87
CA LYS A 151 -20.86 6.24 -11.49
C LYS A 151 -19.81 5.57 -10.60
N GLY A 152 -19.71 6.06 -9.36
CA GLY A 152 -18.98 5.39 -8.28
C GLY A 152 -19.83 4.34 -7.58
N ILE A 153 -19.24 3.64 -6.61
CA ILE A 153 -19.95 2.76 -5.68
C ILE A 153 -20.04 3.42 -4.30
N GLU A 154 -21.06 3.03 -3.51
CA GLU A 154 -21.15 3.44 -2.11
C GLU A 154 -20.23 2.58 -1.25
N LEU A 155 -19.35 3.21 -0.46
CA LEU A 155 -18.49 2.53 0.50
C LEU A 155 -19.21 2.45 1.86
N THR A 156 -19.98 1.38 2.07
CA THR A 156 -20.62 1.12 3.36
C THR A 156 -19.60 0.83 4.46
N PRO A 157 -19.92 1.06 5.75
CA PRO A 157 -19.05 0.67 6.86
C PRO A 157 -18.69 -0.81 6.85
N LEU A 158 -17.47 -1.15 7.30
CA LEU A 158 -17.05 -2.55 7.45
C LEU A 158 -17.86 -3.24 8.57
N THR A 159 -18.30 -4.46 8.30
CA THR A 159 -18.80 -5.36 9.33
C THR A 159 -17.62 -5.94 10.09
N ARG A 160 -17.45 -5.55 11.34
CA ARG A 160 -16.32 -5.97 12.17
C ARG A 160 -16.68 -6.07 13.63
N SER A 161 -16.02 -6.97 14.35
CA SER A 161 -16.14 -7.14 15.80
C SER A 161 -14.75 -7.18 16.43
N PHE A 162 -14.57 -6.37 17.47
CA PHE A 162 -13.36 -6.33 18.27
C PHE A 162 -13.67 -6.82 19.69
N LYS A 163 -13.00 -7.90 20.10
CA LYS A 163 -12.97 -8.41 21.48
C LYS A 163 -11.53 -8.38 21.97
N GLU A 164 -11.33 -8.65 23.25
CA GLU A 164 -10.00 -8.58 23.87
C GLU A 164 -8.93 -9.41 23.13
N ASN A 165 -9.28 -10.62 22.69
CA ASN A 165 -8.35 -11.56 22.06
C ASN A 165 -8.84 -12.05 20.69
N GLU A 166 -9.82 -11.41 20.11
CA GLU A 166 -10.42 -11.83 18.84
C GLU A 166 -10.87 -10.63 18.03
N ILE A 167 -10.52 -10.59 16.74
CA ILE A 167 -11.02 -9.61 15.80
C ILE A 167 -11.62 -10.40 14.63
N SER A 168 -12.84 -10.06 14.22
CA SER A 168 -13.50 -10.72 13.10
C SER A 168 -14.08 -9.73 12.10
N TYR A 169 -13.90 -10.05 10.84
CA TYR A 169 -14.52 -9.46 9.67
C TYR A 169 -15.26 -10.56 8.89
N ASN A 170 -15.79 -10.24 7.72
CA ASN A 170 -16.45 -11.23 6.88
C ASN A 170 -15.47 -12.25 6.29
N ASN A 171 -14.29 -11.79 5.86
CA ASN A 171 -13.28 -12.60 5.18
C ASN A 171 -12.03 -12.86 6.02
N ILE A 172 -11.90 -12.23 7.18
CA ILE A 172 -10.71 -12.33 8.02
C ILE A 172 -11.08 -12.59 9.46
N ASN A 173 -10.39 -13.53 10.09
CA ASN A 173 -10.47 -13.80 11.51
C ASN A 173 -9.09 -13.68 12.15
N VAL A 174 -9.01 -13.05 13.31
CA VAL A 174 -7.75 -12.89 14.06
C VAL A 174 -7.92 -13.38 15.47
N VAL A 175 -6.97 -14.19 15.92
CA VAL A 175 -6.84 -14.61 17.32
C VAL A 175 -5.55 -14.05 17.86
N ILE A 176 -5.62 -13.36 19.01
CA ILE A 176 -4.48 -12.72 19.64
C ILE A 176 -4.08 -13.53 20.89
N ASP A 177 -2.88 -14.08 20.89
CA ASP A 177 -2.24 -14.63 22.07
C ASP A 177 -1.31 -13.55 22.68
N ARG A 178 -1.80 -12.91 23.74
CA ARG A 178 -1.05 -11.83 24.41
C ARG A 178 0.17 -12.32 25.17
N ASN A 179 0.17 -13.60 25.63
CA ASN A 179 1.31 -14.17 26.34
C ASN A 179 2.49 -14.42 25.39
N LEU A 180 2.18 -14.87 24.17
CA LEU A 180 3.17 -15.09 23.11
C LEU A 180 3.43 -13.84 22.28
N ALA A 181 2.64 -12.77 22.44
CA ALA A 181 2.65 -11.58 21.63
C ALA A 181 2.44 -11.87 20.10
N VAL A 182 1.53 -12.80 19.80
CA VAL A 182 1.23 -13.28 18.45
C VAL A 182 -0.22 -12.97 18.06
N ALA A 183 -0.43 -12.44 16.85
CA ALA A 183 -1.72 -12.39 16.19
C ALA A 183 -1.75 -13.43 15.07
N THR A 184 -2.63 -14.43 15.18
CA THR A 184 -2.91 -15.38 14.11
C THR A 184 -4.01 -14.82 13.22
N ILE A 185 -3.68 -14.50 11.98
CA ILE A 185 -4.56 -13.87 10.98
C ILE A 185 -4.94 -14.94 9.97
N THR A 186 -6.21 -15.35 9.96
CA THR A 186 -6.75 -16.32 9.00
C THR A 186 -7.54 -15.59 7.93
N ILE A 187 -7.12 -15.73 6.67
CA ILE A 187 -7.77 -15.15 5.49
C ILE A 187 -8.61 -16.26 4.85
N ASN A 188 -9.89 -15.98 4.61
CA ASN A 188 -10.80 -16.95 4.00
C ASN A 188 -10.94 -16.67 2.50
N ALA A 189 -10.87 -17.73 1.70
CA ALA A 189 -11.26 -17.70 0.29
C ALA A 189 -12.73 -17.27 0.14
N PRO A 190 -13.14 -16.78 -1.04
CA PRO A 190 -14.56 -16.53 -1.29
C PRO A 190 -15.36 -17.82 -1.15
N SER A 191 -16.57 -17.73 -0.58
CA SER A 191 -17.45 -18.89 -0.40
C SER A 191 -18.13 -19.34 -1.71
N ASN A 192 -18.18 -18.46 -2.69
CA ASN A 192 -18.77 -18.67 -4.01
C ASN A 192 -17.86 -18.06 -5.09
N PRO A 193 -17.95 -18.53 -6.33
CA PRO A 193 -17.25 -17.90 -7.45
C PRO A 193 -17.59 -16.42 -7.53
N VAL A 194 -16.56 -15.57 -7.70
CA VAL A 194 -16.77 -14.15 -7.98
C VAL A 194 -17.32 -13.97 -9.40
N PRO A 195 -18.15 -12.95 -9.64
CA PRO A 195 -18.71 -12.72 -10.98
C PRO A 195 -17.60 -12.28 -11.95
N ASN A 196 -17.73 -12.72 -13.20
CA ASN A 196 -16.78 -12.37 -14.28
C ASN A 196 -17.35 -11.33 -15.26
N ASP A 197 -18.52 -10.77 -15.03
CA ASP A 197 -19.06 -9.69 -15.83
C ASP A 197 -19.08 -8.36 -15.07
N VAL A 198 -18.72 -7.29 -15.74
CA VAL A 198 -18.51 -5.96 -15.14
C VAL A 198 -19.77 -5.38 -14.50
N ASN A 199 -20.98 -5.72 -14.99
CA ASN A 199 -22.20 -5.20 -14.40
C ASN A 199 -22.47 -5.86 -13.05
N THR A 200 -22.33 -7.17 -12.97
CA THR A 200 -22.49 -7.91 -11.70
C THR A 200 -21.40 -7.53 -10.69
N ILE A 201 -20.14 -7.32 -11.14
CA ILE A 201 -19.06 -6.79 -10.30
C ILE A 201 -19.45 -5.42 -9.74
N TYR A 202 -19.96 -4.53 -10.59
CA TYR A 202 -20.42 -3.21 -10.18
C TYR A 202 -21.58 -3.28 -9.18
N ASP A 203 -22.56 -4.14 -9.43
CA ASP A 203 -23.73 -4.31 -8.57
C ASP A 203 -23.38 -4.91 -7.19
N GLN A 204 -22.35 -5.78 -7.11
CA GLN A 204 -21.79 -6.24 -5.85
C GLN A 204 -21.12 -5.10 -5.06
N GLY A 205 -20.50 -4.15 -5.74
CA GLY A 205 -19.85 -3.00 -5.12
C GLY A 205 -18.85 -3.43 -4.04
N VAL A 206 -19.11 -3.05 -2.78
CA VAL A 206 -18.22 -3.37 -1.64
C VAL A 206 -18.21 -4.85 -1.25
N ASP A 207 -19.16 -5.63 -1.72
CA ASP A 207 -19.24 -7.07 -1.45
C ASP A 207 -18.47 -7.91 -2.49
N PHE A 208 -17.93 -7.27 -3.55
CA PHE A 208 -16.97 -7.89 -4.46
C PHE A 208 -15.76 -8.36 -3.66
N TRP A 209 -15.56 -9.69 -3.56
CA TRP A 209 -14.64 -10.29 -2.61
C TRP A 209 -13.23 -9.69 -2.61
N PRO A 210 -12.56 -9.41 -3.75
CA PRO A 210 -11.24 -8.80 -3.73
C PRO A 210 -11.23 -7.40 -3.10
N LEU A 211 -12.29 -6.60 -3.32
CA LEU A 211 -12.44 -5.29 -2.71
C LEU A 211 -12.76 -5.39 -1.21
N ALA A 212 -13.68 -6.29 -0.84
CA ALA A 212 -14.00 -6.56 0.56
C ALA A 212 -12.74 -6.96 1.34
N LEU A 213 -11.97 -7.91 0.81
CA LEU A 213 -10.71 -8.37 1.40
C LEU A 213 -9.71 -7.22 1.55
N ALA A 214 -9.51 -6.40 0.51
CA ALA A 214 -8.59 -5.26 0.56
C ALA A 214 -8.96 -4.27 1.67
N ARG A 215 -10.25 -3.95 1.83
CA ARG A 215 -10.76 -3.04 2.85
C ARG A 215 -10.59 -3.60 4.27
N GLU A 216 -10.89 -4.88 4.46
CA GLU A 216 -10.75 -5.56 5.75
C GLU A 216 -9.28 -5.64 6.18
N LEU A 217 -8.39 -5.99 5.24
CA LEU A 217 -6.95 -6.04 5.48
C LEU A 217 -6.36 -4.67 5.84
N ASP A 218 -6.77 -3.63 5.13
CA ASP A 218 -6.30 -2.27 5.38
C ASP A 218 -6.65 -1.80 6.80
N ASP A 219 -7.91 -2.01 7.20
CA ASP A 219 -8.40 -1.70 8.55
C ASP A 219 -7.67 -2.53 9.61
N LEU A 220 -7.51 -3.84 9.38
CA LEU A 220 -6.83 -4.75 10.30
C LEU A 220 -5.36 -4.38 10.51
N ILE A 221 -4.62 -4.16 9.43
CA ILE A 221 -3.19 -3.81 9.50
C ILE A 221 -3.00 -2.52 10.30
N LEU A 222 -3.82 -1.51 10.04
CA LEU A 222 -3.76 -0.25 10.79
C LEU A 222 -4.15 -0.46 12.25
N HIS A 223 -5.18 -1.26 12.54
CA HIS A 223 -5.56 -1.59 13.90
C HIS A 223 -4.43 -2.27 14.67
N LEU A 224 -3.84 -3.32 14.11
CA LEU A 224 -2.74 -4.05 14.75
C LEU A 224 -1.50 -3.17 14.96
N ARG A 225 -1.20 -2.27 14.02
CA ARG A 225 -0.06 -1.35 14.14
C ARG A 225 -0.24 -0.30 15.24
N PHE A 226 -1.45 0.25 15.39
CA PHE A 226 -1.71 1.40 16.26
C PHE A 226 -2.29 1.02 17.62
N ASN A 227 -3.09 -0.04 17.68
CA ASN A 227 -3.81 -0.42 18.89
C ASN A 227 -3.21 -1.65 19.58
N GLU A 228 -2.52 -2.52 18.85
CA GLU A 228 -1.89 -3.75 19.35
C GLU A 228 -0.36 -3.68 19.23
N VAL A 229 0.22 -2.63 19.82
CA VAL A 229 1.66 -2.34 19.67
C VAL A 229 2.57 -3.38 20.32
N GLU A 230 2.05 -4.12 21.32
CA GLU A 230 2.77 -5.18 22.04
C GLU A 230 2.79 -6.51 21.24
N ILE A 231 1.97 -6.65 20.21
CA ILE A 231 1.95 -7.83 19.35
C ILE A 231 3.11 -7.75 18.36
N GLY A 232 4.15 -8.54 18.61
CA GLY A 232 5.39 -8.53 17.83
C GLY A 232 5.40 -9.42 16.60
N THR A 233 4.53 -10.44 16.56
CA THR A 233 4.49 -11.45 15.48
C THR A 233 3.09 -11.55 14.88
N TRP A 234 3.03 -11.56 13.55
CA TRP A 234 1.82 -11.86 12.79
C TRP A 234 2.00 -13.21 12.08
N LEU A 235 1.14 -14.16 12.42
CA LEU A 235 1.08 -15.47 11.79
C LEU A 235 -0.07 -15.52 10.79
N PHE A 236 0.25 -15.56 9.51
CA PHE A 236 -0.73 -15.66 8.44
C PHE A 236 -1.12 -17.11 8.16
N LYS A 237 -2.41 -17.35 8.08
CA LYS A 237 -3.04 -18.59 7.62
C LYS A 237 -4.08 -18.26 6.56
N SER A 238 -4.41 -19.22 5.72
CA SER A 238 -5.54 -19.11 4.79
C SER A 238 -6.41 -20.35 4.88
N ARG A 239 -7.70 -20.22 4.53
CA ARG A 239 -8.65 -21.33 4.50
C ARG A 239 -9.64 -21.17 3.36
N GLY A 240 -9.98 -22.28 2.73
CA GLY A 240 -11.02 -22.34 1.72
C GLY A 240 -10.56 -23.00 0.43
N ASP A 241 -11.34 -22.83 -0.62
CA ASP A 241 -11.08 -23.42 -1.92
C ASP A 241 -10.09 -22.56 -2.74
N ALA A 242 -8.91 -23.10 -2.98
CA ALA A 242 -7.88 -22.47 -3.79
C ALA A 242 -8.36 -22.13 -5.21
N SER A 243 -9.22 -22.96 -5.79
CA SER A 243 -9.75 -22.73 -7.15
C SER A 243 -10.60 -21.48 -7.24
N LEU A 244 -11.32 -21.12 -6.16
CA LEU A 244 -12.09 -19.89 -6.09
C LEU A 244 -11.20 -18.64 -6.00
N VAL A 245 -10.03 -18.76 -5.34
CA VAL A 245 -9.05 -17.66 -5.30
C VAL A 245 -8.40 -17.48 -6.68
N THR A 246 -8.02 -18.56 -7.35
CA THR A 246 -7.51 -18.52 -8.74
C THR A 246 -8.54 -17.91 -9.68
N ALA A 247 -9.81 -18.29 -9.57
CA ALA A 247 -10.89 -17.70 -10.36
C ALA A 247 -11.06 -16.20 -10.09
N ALA A 248 -10.89 -15.75 -8.83
CA ALA A 248 -10.94 -14.34 -8.48
C ALA A 248 -9.77 -13.56 -9.14
N ASP A 249 -8.57 -14.13 -9.18
CA ASP A 249 -7.42 -13.55 -9.86
C ASP A 249 -7.66 -13.41 -11.37
N HIS A 250 -8.23 -14.43 -12.02
CA HIS A 250 -8.62 -14.35 -13.44
C HIS A 250 -9.62 -13.21 -13.68
N VAL A 251 -10.61 -13.03 -12.80
CA VAL A 251 -11.56 -11.91 -12.90
C VAL A 251 -10.84 -10.55 -12.82
N LEU A 252 -9.85 -10.41 -11.93
CA LEU A 252 -9.06 -9.18 -11.84
C LEU A 252 -8.22 -8.93 -13.10
N ILE A 253 -7.66 -9.98 -13.69
CA ILE A 253 -6.84 -9.89 -14.92
C ILE A 253 -7.73 -9.57 -16.12
N ASP A 254 -8.79 -10.33 -16.35
CA ASP A 254 -9.64 -10.25 -17.53
C ASP A 254 -10.40 -8.92 -17.61
N ASN A 255 -10.70 -8.31 -16.46
CA ASN A 255 -11.46 -7.07 -16.37
C ASN A 255 -10.59 -5.86 -15.92
N ALA A 256 -9.27 -5.91 -16.09
CA ALA A 256 -8.34 -4.88 -15.61
C ALA A 256 -8.63 -3.46 -16.13
N GLU A 257 -9.24 -3.33 -17.31
CA GLU A 257 -9.65 -2.06 -17.89
C GLU A 257 -10.91 -1.46 -17.23
N PHE A 258 -11.70 -2.28 -16.53
CA PHE A 258 -12.86 -1.79 -15.82
C PHE A 258 -12.42 -1.05 -14.55
N TRP A 259 -12.86 0.20 -14.39
CA TRP A 259 -12.35 1.09 -13.34
C TRP A 259 -12.42 0.49 -11.93
N LEU A 260 -13.53 -0.21 -11.56
CA LEU A 260 -13.68 -0.78 -10.22
C LEU A 260 -12.68 -1.92 -9.98
N VAL A 261 -12.45 -2.76 -10.97
CA VAL A 261 -11.46 -3.87 -10.90
C VAL A 261 -10.05 -3.30 -10.84
N ARG A 262 -9.72 -2.32 -11.68
CA ARG A 262 -8.43 -1.63 -11.63
C ARG A 262 -8.15 -1.01 -10.27
N GLU A 263 -9.10 -0.22 -9.72
CA GLU A 263 -8.93 0.40 -8.41
C GLU A 263 -8.85 -0.63 -7.28
N THR A 264 -9.56 -1.76 -7.40
CA THR A 264 -9.47 -2.87 -6.45
C THR A 264 -8.06 -3.50 -6.46
N THR A 265 -7.52 -3.78 -7.63
CA THR A 265 -6.15 -4.31 -7.80
C THR A 265 -5.11 -3.33 -7.24
N LEU A 266 -5.24 -2.04 -7.53
CA LEU A 266 -4.38 -1.00 -6.99
C LEU A 266 -4.51 -0.87 -5.47
N TYR A 267 -5.70 -1.08 -4.92
CA TYR A 267 -5.91 -1.07 -3.49
C TYR A 267 -5.23 -2.28 -2.82
N LEU A 268 -5.39 -3.49 -3.36
CA LEU A 268 -4.66 -4.68 -2.91
C LEU A 268 -3.15 -4.45 -2.95
N LYS A 269 -2.62 -3.89 -4.04
CA LYS A 269 -1.21 -3.50 -4.16
C LYS A 269 -0.76 -2.60 -3.00
N ARG A 270 -1.53 -1.56 -2.66
CA ARG A 270 -1.21 -0.64 -1.55
C ARG A 270 -1.26 -1.33 -0.19
N VAL A 271 -2.24 -2.21 0.02
CA VAL A 271 -2.37 -2.98 1.27
C VAL A 271 -1.20 -3.94 1.44
N LEU A 272 -0.81 -4.65 0.40
CA LEU A 272 0.35 -5.54 0.41
C LEU A 272 1.66 -4.79 0.69
N LYS A 273 1.85 -3.59 0.10
CA LYS A 273 2.98 -2.69 0.45
C LYS A 273 3.04 -2.35 1.95
N ARG A 274 1.89 -2.24 2.63
CA ARG A 274 1.86 -2.01 4.08
C ARG A 274 2.38 -3.22 4.87
N ILE A 275 2.12 -4.43 4.38
CA ILE A 275 2.66 -5.67 4.98
C ILE A 275 4.17 -5.66 4.90
N ASP A 276 4.74 -5.41 3.71
CA ASP A 276 6.20 -5.38 3.48
C ASP A 276 6.93 -4.43 4.44
N VAL A 277 6.31 -3.33 4.84
CA VAL A 277 6.91 -2.32 5.72
C VAL A 277 6.38 -2.35 7.15
N SER A 278 5.59 -3.35 7.52
CA SER A 278 5.16 -3.55 8.91
C SER A 278 6.32 -4.04 9.77
N ALA A 279 6.69 -3.27 10.80
CA ALA A 279 7.77 -3.65 11.71
C ALA A 279 7.30 -4.72 12.70
N ARG A 280 7.01 -5.91 12.19
CA ARG A 280 6.60 -7.11 12.91
C ARG A 280 7.35 -8.30 12.31
N THR A 281 7.50 -9.38 13.07
CA THR A 281 7.89 -10.65 12.51
C THR A 281 6.70 -11.26 11.79
N LEU A 282 6.84 -11.54 10.51
CA LEU A 282 5.79 -12.07 9.64
C LEU A 282 6.07 -13.54 9.35
N ILE A 283 5.14 -14.39 9.68
CA ILE A 283 5.26 -15.84 9.46
C ILE A 283 4.03 -16.32 8.69
N ALA A 284 4.22 -17.16 7.67
CA ALA A 284 3.14 -17.86 7.01
C ALA A 284 3.13 -19.33 7.43
N ALA A 285 1.98 -19.85 7.85
CA ALA A 285 1.77 -21.27 8.09
C ALA A 285 0.86 -21.85 7.01
N ILE A 286 1.43 -22.74 6.20
CA ILE A 286 0.77 -23.39 5.07
C ILE A 286 0.47 -24.83 5.49
N GLU A 287 -0.80 -25.11 5.75
CA GLU A 287 -1.27 -26.38 6.31
C GLU A 287 -2.42 -26.94 5.45
N PRO A 288 -2.81 -28.22 5.58
CA PRO A 288 -3.97 -28.78 4.88
C PRO A 288 -5.20 -27.84 4.98
N GLY A 289 -5.86 -27.59 3.85
CA GLY A 289 -6.97 -26.63 3.75
C GLY A 289 -6.55 -25.17 3.55
N SER A 290 -5.25 -24.86 3.46
CA SER A 290 -4.77 -23.56 3.03
C SER A 290 -5.08 -23.32 1.55
N CYS A 291 -5.30 -22.03 1.20
CA CYS A 291 -5.58 -21.59 -0.16
C CYS A 291 -4.63 -20.44 -0.58
N PHE A 292 -3.35 -20.57 -0.25
CA PHE A 292 -2.32 -19.62 -0.64
C PHE A 292 -1.97 -19.77 -2.12
N VAL A 293 -2.81 -19.19 -2.97
CA VAL A 293 -2.60 -19.13 -4.43
C VAL A 293 -2.70 -17.68 -4.91
N GLY A 294 -1.96 -17.35 -5.96
CA GLY A 294 -2.03 -16.05 -6.61
C GLY A 294 -1.98 -14.86 -5.66
N THR A 295 -3.03 -14.04 -5.62
CA THR A 295 -3.13 -12.88 -4.71
C THR A 295 -2.90 -13.25 -3.25
N LEU A 296 -3.38 -14.41 -2.78
CA LEU A 296 -3.13 -14.82 -1.39
C LEU A 296 -1.71 -15.37 -1.19
N LEU A 297 -1.03 -15.86 -2.21
CA LEU A 297 0.38 -16.24 -2.13
C LEU A 297 1.29 -15.04 -1.84
N GLU A 298 0.88 -13.82 -2.22
CA GLU A 298 1.64 -12.60 -1.90
C GLU A 298 1.88 -12.41 -0.40
N PHE A 299 0.99 -12.92 0.46
CA PHE A 299 1.21 -12.91 1.92
C PHE A 299 2.36 -13.81 2.34
N VAL A 300 2.45 -15.00 1.76
CA VAL A 300 3.56 -15.93 1.99
C VAL A 300 4.88 -15.31 1.53
N LEU A 301 4.88 -14.73 0.33
CA LEU A 301 6.05 -14.08 -0.25
C LEU A 301 6.50 -12.81 0.51
N ALA A 302 5.57 -12.15 1.24
CA ALA A 302 5.86 -10.99 2.07
C ALA A 302 6.37 -11.36 3.48
N CYS A 303 6.25 -12.63 3.89
CA CYS A 303 6.67 -13.07 5.21
C CYS A 303 8.19 -13.22 5.32
N ASP A 304 8.70 -13.01 6.55
CA ASP A 304 10.10 -13.28 6.91
C ASP A 304 10.41 -14.78 6.87
N GLN A 305 9.40 -15.60 7.18
CA GLN A 305 9.47 -17.05 7.16
C GLN A 305 8.15 -17.65 6.66
N SER A 306 8.26 -18.70 5.84
CA SER A 306 7.15 -19.56 5.43
C SER A 306 7.39 -20.97 5.93
N MET A 307 6.38 -21.57 6.55
CA MET A 307 6.40 -22.93 7.05
C MET A 307 5.28 -23.71 6.35
N MET A 308 5.63 -24.71 5.58
CA MET A 308 4.69 -25.57 4.87
C MET A 308 4.73 -26.97 5.45
N LEU A 309 3.56 -27.51 5.80
CA LEU A 309 3.45 -28.88 6.29
C LEU A 309 3.65 -29.86 5.12
N ASP A 310 4.65 -30.70 5.23
CA ASP A 310 4.87 -31.84 4.32
C ASP A 310 4.06 -33.03 4.82
N GLY A 311 2.85 -33.18 4.29
CA GLY A 311 1.93 -34.28 4.63
C GLY A 311 0.53 -33.82 5.07
N GLN A 312 -0.12 -34.70 5.83
CA GLN A 312 -1.48 -34.50 6.35
C GLN A 312 -1.48 -34.66 7.87
N PHE A 313 -2.48 -34.10 8.53
CA PHE A 313 -2.69 -34.37 9.96
C PHE A 313 -3.23 -35.80 10.17
N GLU A 314 -2.88 -36.43 11.29
CA GLU A 314 -3.47 -37.69 11.69
C GLU A 314 -5.00 -37.53 11.81
N ASP A 315 -5.75 -38.50 11.30
CA ASP A 315 -7.20 -38.54 11.29
C ASP A 315 -7.90 -37.40 10.49
N ASP A 316 -7.20 -36.71 9.57
CA ASP A 316 -7.74 -35.68 8.67
C ASP A 316 -7.61 -36.13 7.20
N GLU A 317 -8.73 -36.20 6.49
CA GLU A 317 -8.78 -36.53 5.05
C GLU A 317 -8.47 -35.35 4.14
N THR A 318 -8.25 -34.14 4.70
CA THR A 318 -7.92 -32.94 3.93
C THR A 318 -6.61 -33.18 3.17
N PRO A 319 -6.56 -32.93 1.85
CA PRO A 319 -5.35 -33.10 1.06
C PRO A 319 -4.15 -32.34 1.63
N ALA A 320 -2.94 -32.85 1.41
CA ALA A 320 -1.71 -32.14 1.78
C ALA A 320 -1.72 -30.69 1.23
N ALA A 321 -1.06 -29.82 1.96
CA ALA A 321 -0.99 -28.41 1.61
C ALA A 321 -0.30 -28.22 0.26
N THR A 322 -0.80 -27.29 -0.53
CA THR A 322 -0.17 -26.82 -1.77
C THR A 322 -0.23 -25.30 -1.86
N ILE A 323 0.69 -24.75 -2.64
CA ILE A 323 0.66 -23.36 -3.09
C ILE A 323 0.60 -23.32 -4.62
N ALA A 324 0.16 -22.23 -5.21
CA ALA A 324 0.22 -22.03 -6.65
C ALA A 324 0.37 -20.54 -6.99
N MET A 325 0.96 -20.26 -8.13
CA MET A 325 1.07 -18.90 -8.66
C MET A 325 -0.04 -18.65 -9.67
N THR A 326 -0.34 -17.36 -9.87
CA THR A 326 -1.11 -16.87 -11.02
C THR A 326 -0.33 -15.73 -11.67
N ALA A 327 -0.81 -15.19 -12.77
CA ALA A 327 -0.20 -14.01 -13.40
C ALA A 327 -0.10 -12.82 -12.43
N MET A 328 -0.93 -12.77 -11.38
CA MET A 328 -0.91 -11.70 -10.38
C MET A 328 0.44 -11.59 -9.64
N ASN A 329 1.17 -12.69 -9.47
CA ASN A 329 2.47 -12.72 -8.78
C ASN A 329 3.64 -12.16 -9.61
N PHE A 330 3.42 -11.92 -10.91
CA PHE A 330 4.51 -11.55 -11.83
C PHE A 330 4.48 -10.09 -12.30
N GLY A 331 3.70 -9.21 -11.66
CA GLY A 331 3.71 -7.80 -12.05
C GLY A 331 2.62 -6.92 -11.45
N PHE A 332 1.52 -7.47 -10.96
CA PHE A 332 0.36 -6.69 -10.51
C PHE A 332 0.57 -6.03 -9.14
N TYR A 333 1.42 -6.62 -8.28
CA TYR A 333 1.62 -6.17 -6.90
C TYR A 333 3.08 -5.81 -6.60
N PRO A 334 3.69 -4.83 -7.31
CA PRO A 334 5.04 -4.41 -7.00
C PRO A 334 5.13 -3.81 -5.59
N MET A 335 6.26 -4.03 -4.94
CA MET A 335 6.64 -3.39 -3.68
C MET A 335 6.97 -1.91 -3.90
N VAL A 336 7.37 -1.21 -2.83
CA VAL A 336 7.73 0.22 -2.90
C VAL A 336 8.98 0.53 -3.75
N ASN A 337 9.77 -0.48 -4.07
CA ASN A 337 10.96 -0.41 -4.93
C ASN A 337 10.67 -0.84 -6.39
N ASP A 338 9.39 -0.97 -6.76
CA ASP A 338 8.89 -1.40 -8.07
C ASP A 338 9.24 -2.84 -8.48
N LEU A 339 9.81 -3.64 -7.58
CA LEU A 339 10.01 -5.07 -7.80
C LEU A 339 8.82 -5.87 -7.27
N THR A 340 8.49 -6.98 -7.92
CA THR A 340 7.62 -7.99 -7.31
C THR A 340 8.34 -8.70 -6.17
N ARG A 341 7.60 -9.34 -5.25
CA ARG A 341 8.20 -10.12 -4.16
C ARG A 341 9.02 -11.28 -4.70
N LEU A 342 8.57 -11.93 -5.77
CA LEU A 342 9.36 -12.95 -6.48
C LEU A 342 10.66 -12.39 -7.07
N GLN A 343 10.61 -11.22 -7.73
CA GLN A 343 11.83 -10.57 -8.24
C GLN A 343 12.81 -10.25 -7.13
N SER A 344 12.32 -9.75 -5.99
CA SER A 344 13.16 -9.46 -4.83
C SER A 344 13.79 -10.73 -4.23
N ARG A 345 13.00 -11.79 -4.14
CA ARG A 345 13.45 -13.09 -3.60
C ARG A 345 14.55 -13.71 -4.47
N PHE A 346 14.41 -13.64 -5.77
CA PHE A 346 15.35 -14.21 -6.74
C PHE A 346 16.28 -13.19 -7.40
N LEU A 347 16.57 -12.08 -6.72
CA LEU A 347 17.40 -11.01 -7.27
C LEU A 347 18.80 -11.49 -7.74
N ALA A 348 19.37 -12.47 -7.04
CA ALA A 348 20.67 -13.07 -7.38
C ALA A 348 20.58 -14.19 -8.45
N LYS A 349 19.37 -14.65 -8.77
CA LYS A 349 19.12 -15.76 -9.70
C LYS A 349 17.83 -15.49 -10.49
N PRO A 350 17.81 -14.45 -11.33
CA PRO A 350 16.60 -14.04 -12.04
C PRO A 350 16.04 -15.12 -13.00
N GLU A 351 16.87 -16.06 -13.44
CA GLU A 351 16.46 -17.21 -14.26
C GLU A 351 15.44 -18.13 -13.56
N HIS A 352 15.38 -18.14 -12.23
CA HIS A 352 14.35 -18.89 -11.49
C HIS A 352 12.93 -18.36 -11.76
N LEU A 353 12.80 -17.04 -12.07
CA LEU A 353 11.50 -16.47 -12.41
C LEU A 353 10.91 -17.05 -13.70
N ASP A 354 11.73 -17.37 -14.68
CA ASP A 354 11.28 -17.95 -15.93
C ASP A 354 10.79 -19.39 -15.69
N THR A 355 11.52 -20.17 -14.88
CA THR A 355 11.09 -21.50 -14.45
C THR A 355 9.74 -21.44 -13.71
N LEU A 356 9.57 -20.51 -12.79
CA LEU A 356 8.32 -20.35 -12.06
C LEU A 356 7.15 -19.90 -12.96
N ARG A 357 7.41 -19.08 -13.98
CA ARG A 357 6.39 -18.71 -14.99
C ARG A 357 5.97 -19.90 -15.86
N GLU A 358 6.92 -20.78 -16.21
CA GLU A 358 6.65 -21.99 -16.99
C GLU A 358 5.78 -22.99 -16.24
N LEU A 359 5.84 -23.02 -14.90
CA LEU A 359 4.94 -23.84 -14.08
C LEU A 359 3.48 -23.36 -14.16
N GLY A 360 3.26 -22.08 -14.48
CA GLY A 360 1.91 -21.50 -14.53
C GLY A 360 1.17 -21.64 -13.20
N GLU A 361 -0.05 -22.20 -13.25
CA GLU A 361 -0.94 -22.36 -12.10
C GLU A 361 -0.88 -23.79 -11.51
N GLU A 362 0.18 -24.54 -11.81
CA GLU A 362 0.36 -25.88 -11.22
C GLU A 362 0.50 -25.81 -9.70
N SER A 363 -0.12 -26.77 -9.03
CA SER A 363 -0.01 -26.90 -7.58
C SER A 363 1.39 -27.38 -7.20
N ILE A 364 2.01 -26.72 -6.26
CA ILE A 364 3.36 -26.96 -5.75
C ILE A 364 3.23 -27.46 -4.31
N ASP A 365 3.75 -28.65 -4.03
CA ASP A 365 3.81 -29.22 -2.70
C ASP A 365 5.01 -28.70 -1.89
N ALA A 366 5.19 -29.19 -0.66
CA ALA A 366 6.24 -28.71 0.23
C ALA A 366 7.65 -29.02 -0.29
N GLU A 367 7.88 -30.22 -0.85
CA GLU A 367 9.18 -30.64 -1.41
C GLU A 367 9.54 -29.79 -2.64
N GLN A 368 8.58 -29.58 -3.52
CA GLN A 368 8.75 -28.73 -4.69
C GLN A 368 9.00 -27.27 -4.31
N ALA A 369 8.23 -26.73 -3.34
CA ALA A 369 8.40 -25.35 -2.86
C ALA A 369 9.81 -25.12 -2.31
N ASP A 370 10.33 -26.04 -1.48
CA ASP A 370 11.71 -25.99 -0.98
C ASP A 370 12.73 -26.04 -2.13
N SER A 371 12.52 -26.94 -3.10
CA SER A 371 13.42 -27.09 -4.26
C SER A 371 13.48 -25.85 -5.14
N PHE A 372 12.37 -25.11 -5.28
CA PHE A 372 12.30 -23.83 -6.00
C PHE A 372 12.79 -22.64 -5.16
N GLY A 373 12.91 -22.79 -3.84
CA GLY A 373 13.27 -21.73 -2.91
C GLY A 373 12.12 -20.75 -2.59
N LEU A 374 10.89 -21.26 -2.60
CA LEU A 374 9.66 -20.51 -2.27
C LEU A 374 9.36 -20.52 -0.77
#